data_a128204deafa27ee27a95c503f7305ed
#
_entry.id   a128204deafa27ee27a95c503f7305ed
#
_cell.length_a   1.000
_cell.length_b   1.000
_cell.length_c   1.000
_cell.angle_alpha   90.00
_cell.angle_beta   90.00
_cell.angle_gamma   90.00
#
_symmetry.space_group_name_H-M   'P 1'
#
loop_
_entity.id
_entity.type
_entity.pdbx_description
1 polymer ?
#
loop_
_entity_poly.entity_id
_entity_poly.type
_entity_poly.pdbx_seq_one_letter_code
_entity_poly.pdbx_strand_id
1 'polypeptide(L)'
;MITSKELRKAWIRFYEERGHVNIGAVSLIGDGSTGVMFNVAGMQPLMPYLLGAKHPSGKTRLCNVQGCVRTVDIESVGDPTHFTFFEMMGNWSLGDYFKKEKTKWSYELLTEVFGLDGDKICSTVFEGNDAAPRDEETASLLKEVGIKPEHIFYLPKRDNWWELEGTVGTPCGPDNEWFYPKNDKPCGPNCGPDCGCGRYVEIGNDVYMQYKKTATGYEPLANKNVDTGFGLDRLLAFLNGITDGYKTDLFQPVIEYLEKTTGKSYDDDEEARKAMRIIADHVRTATMLIGDVNGIVPSNVGAGYILRRLLRRAIRYARQLGAEVSVLSGASKIFIEEIYGEAYPLLVEKEEYVLSEIAKEGAKFEATLATGLKEFNKCVDGIKRKNQFMSQKDPSYKPETVIGGKQAFHLYDTFGFPLELTEELAAEIGYTVDADGFAAAFKEHQEKSKQPQGAFKGGLEEQNEITARLHTATHLLNAALKSVLKDDNINQKGSNITTERLRFDFNFDRKLLPEELEAIENWVNEAIKADVPVTMEEMSVEEAKNSGA
;
A
#
# COMPACT_ATOMS: atom_id res chain seq x y z
N MET A 1 -13.57 -1.87 -28.34
CA MET A 1 -13.17 -1.77 -26.91
C MET A 1 -11.85 -1.05 -26.86
N ILE A 2 -11.70 -0.10 -25.93
CA ILE A 2 -10.43 0.62 -25.70
C ILE A 2 -9.57 -0.21 -24.73
N THR A 3 -8.27 -0.29 -24.98
CA THR A 3 -7.32 -0.95 -24.08
C THR A 3 -6.77 0.02 -23.01
N SER A 4 -6.24 -0.51 -21.91
CA SER A 4 -5.58 0.31 -20.88
C SER A 4 -4.41 1.14 -21.44
N LYS A 5 -3.66 0.56 -22.38
CA LYS A 5 -2.58 1.24 -23.11
C LYS A 5 -3.08 2.42 -23.95
N GLU A 6 -4.16 2.23 -24.70
CA GLU A 6 -4.77 3.28 -25.50
C GLU A 6 -5.34 4.39 -24.63
N LEU A 7 -5.97 4.03 -23.50
CA LEU A 7 -6.53 4.99 -22.55
C LEU A 7 -5.44 5.87 -21.91
N ARG A 8 -4.30 5.27 -21.48
CA ARG A 8 -3.15 6.04 -20.98
C ARG A 8 -2.62 7.01 -22.03
N LYS A 9 -2.47 6.54 -23.28
CA LYS A 9 -1.97 7.37 -24.39
C LYS A 9 -2.96 8.49 -24.74
N ALA A 10 -4.26 8.21 -24.77
CA ALA A 10 -5.29 9.22 -25.05
C ALA A 10 -5.28 10.34 -24.01
N TRP A 11 -5.17 9.98 -22.70
CA TRP A 11 -5.05 10.96 -21.62
C TRP A 11 -3.84 11.86 -21.76
N ILE A 12 -2.64 11.28 -21.89
CA ILE A 12 -1.39 12.04 -21.98
C ILE A 12 -1.41 12.95 -23.20
N ARG A 13 -1.76 12.41 -24.38
CA ARG A 13 -1.83 13.18 -25.62
C ARG A 13 -2.78 14.36 -25.51
N PHE A 14 -3.98 14.16 -24.96
CA PHE A 14 -4.99 15.21 -24.81
C PHE A 14 -4.46 16.40 -24.02
N TYR A 15 -3.73 16.16 -22.94
CA TYR A 15 -3.17 17.23 -22.11
C TYR A 15 -1.88 17.81 -22.68
N GLU A 16 -1.03 17.03 -23.33
CA GLU A 16 0.16 17.53 -24.04
C GLU A 16 -0.22 18.52 -25.17
N GLU A 17 -1.28 18.23 -25.94
CA GLU A 17 -1.84 19.12 -26.95
C GLU A 17 -2.35 20.46 -26.36
N ARG A 18 -2.59 20.51 -25.05
CA ARG A 18 -2.98 21.69 -24.27
C ARG A 18 -1.83 22.32 -23.47
N GLY A 19 -0.60 21.94 -23.81
CA GLY A 19 0.63 22.52 -23.26
C GLY A 19 1.06 21.96 -21.91
N HIS A 20 0.51 20.82 -21.47
CA HIS A 20 0.98 20.11 -20.28
C HIS A 20 2.25 19.32 -20.60
N VAL A 21 3.07 19.11 -19.57
CA VAL A 21 4.23 18.23 -19.63
C VAL A 21 3.87 16.93 -18.90
N ASN A 22 4.12 15.80 -19.56
CA ASN A 22 4.05 14.51 -18.90
C ASN A 22 5.26 14.35 -17.97
N ILE A 23 5.00 14.27 -16.66
CA ILE A 23 6.05 14.15 -15.62
C ILE A 23 6.39 12.69 -15.27
N GLY A 24 5.73 11.72 -15.91
CA GLY A 24 5.88 10.30 -15.56
C GLY A 24 5.25 9.94 -14.22
N ALA A 25 5.26 8.65 -13.90
CA ALA A 25 4.87 8.17 -12.58
C ALA A 25 6.03 8.34 -11.58
N VAL A 26 5.68 8.68 -10.33
CA VAL A 26 6.64 8.69 -9.22
C VAL A 26 6.44 7.47 -8.33
N SER A 27 7.31 7.28 -7.33
CA SER A 27 7.24 6.17 -6.38
C SER A 27 5.84 6.00 -5.76
N LEU A 28 5.44 4.74 -5.57
CA LEU A 28 4.26 4.38 -4.80
C LEU A 28 4.45 4.61 -3.30
N ILE A 29 5.70 4.62 -2.85
CA ILE A 29 6.07 4.76 -1.44
C ILE A 29 6.09 6.24 -1.08
N GLY A 30 5.36 6.61 -0.03
CA GLY A 30 5.37 7.97 0.48
C GLY A 30 6.76 8.38 0.97
N ASP A 31 7.15 9.60 0.71
CA ASP A 31 8.44 10.19 1.11
C ASP A 31 8.46 10.67 2.57
N GLY A 32 7.36 10.46 3.29
CA GLY A 32 7.17 10.92 4.67
C GLY A 32 6.73 12.38 4.81
N SER A 33 6.74 13.18 3.74
CA SER A 33 6.36 14.60 3.80
C SER A 33 4.87 14.81 4.08
N THR A 34 4.02 13.90 3.62
CA THR A 34 2.57 13.92 3.80
C THR A 34 2.09 13.02 4.94
N GLY A 35 3.00 12.32 5.62
CA GLY A 35 2.66 11.37 6.70
C GLY A 35 1.98 10.08 6.24
N VAL A 36 1.83 9.86 4.93
CA VAL A 36 1.25 8.64 4.37
C VAL A 36 2.32 7.62 4.02
N MET A 37 1.98 6.35 4.17
CA MET A 37 2.87 5.23 3.87
C MET A 37 2.97 4.98 2.35
N PHE A 38 1.87 5.14 1.64
CA PHE A 38 1.76 4.98 0.20
C PHE A 38 1.08 6.20 -0.42
N ASN A 39 1.41 6.49 -1.67
CA ASN A 39 0.69 7.49 -2.44
C ASN A 39 -0.70 6.96 -2.81
N VAL A 40 -1.75 7.56 -2.25
CA VAL A 40 -3.16 7.18 -2.45
C VAL A 40 -3.86 8.00 -3.52
N ALA A 41 -3.19 9.07 -4.03
CA ALA A 41 -3.70 9.97 -5.06
C ALA A 41 -2.54 10.60 -5.84
N GLY A 42 -2.78 10.95 -7.10
CA GLY A 42 -1.77 11.51 -7.99
C GLY A 42 -1.19 12.86 -7.55
N MET A 43 -1.94 13.63 -6.77
CA MET A 43 -1.51 14.94 -6.29
C MET A 43 -0.55 14.91 -5.08
N GLN A 44 -0.48 13.81 -4.34
CA GLN A 44 0.33 13.78 -3.11
C GLN A 44 1.81 14.09 -3.34
N PRO A 45 2.48 13.55 -4.35
CA PRO A 45 3.85 13.92 -4.68
C PRO A 45 4.02 15.38 -5.13
N LEU A 46 2.93 16.03 -5.51
CA LEU A 46 2.91 17.41 -6.01
C LEU A 46 2.57 18.45 -4.93
N MET A 47 2.33 18.02 -3.69
CA MET A 47 1.95 18.89 -2.58
C MET A 47 2.84 20.14 -2.41
N PRO A 48 4.18 20.05 -2.47
CA PRO A 48 5.04 21.23 -2.34
C PRO A 48 4.78 22.27 -3.46
N TYR A 49 4.49 21.81 -4.67
CA TYR A 49 4.26 22.67 -5.85
C TYR A 49 2.88 23.32 -5.82
N LEU A 50 1.88 22.61 -5.32
CA LEU A 50 0.54 23.15 -5.05
C LEU A 50 0.56 24.23 -3.96
N LEU A 51 1.54 24.18 -3.06
CA LEU A 51 1.80 25.20 -2.04
C LEU A 51 2.69 26.36 -2.54
N GLY A 52 3.14 26.34 -3.80
CA GLY A 52 3.84 27.45 -4.43
C GLY A 52 5.33 27.23 -4.70
N ALA A 53 5.91 26.07 -4.39
CA ALA A 53 7.24 25.73 -4.86
C ALA A 53 7.25 25.57 -6.39
N LYS A 54 8.40 25.84 -7.01
CA LYS A 54 8.56 25.62 -8.45
C LYS A 54 8.80 24.13 -8.75
N HIS A 55 8.03 23.57 -9.68
CA HIS A 55 8.26 22.20 -10.12
C HIS A 55 9.61 22.09 -10.87
N PRO A 56 10.40 21.00 -10.72
CA PRO A 56 11.70 20.83 -11.37
C PRO A 56 11.68 20.94 -12.90
N SER A 57 10.56 20.59 -13.55
CA SER A 57 10.39 20.79 -14.99
C SER A 57 10.34 22.27 -15.42
N GLY A 58 10.19 23.21 -14.48
CA GLY A 58 9.96 24.62 -14.74
C GLY A 58 8.60 24.94 -15.38
N LYS A 59 7.69 23.96 -15.46
CA LYS A 59 6.36 24.09 -16.06
C LYS A 59 5.27 24.21 -15.00
N THR A 60 4.17 24.85 -15.39
CA THR A 60 2.97 25.07 -14.56
C THR A 60 1.82 24.14 -14.93
N ARG A 61 1.85 23.53 -16.11
CA ARG A 61 0.88 22.56 -16.61
C ARG A 61 1.50 21.18 -16.62
N LEU A 62 1.01 20.28 -15.77
CA LEU A 62 1.55 18.94 -15.59
C LEU A 62 0.47 17.90 -15.85
N CYS A 63 0.84 16.73 -16.35
CA CYS A 63 -0.03 15.56 -16.43
C CYS A 63 0.78 14.28 -16.24
N ASN A 64 0.12 13.22 -15.81
CA ASN A 64 0.69 11.88 -15.80
C ASN A 64 -0.40 10.80 -15.65
N VAL A 65 0.04 9.55 -15.61
CA VAL A 65 -0.71 8.42 -15.07
C VAL A 65 0.11 7.90 -13.89
N GLN A 66 -0.45 8.00 -12.68
CA GLN A 66 0.21 7.70 -11.42
C GLN A 66 -0.36 6.43 -10.80
N GLY A 67 0.51 5.46 -10.48
CA GLY A 67 0.14 4.35 -9.62
C GLY A 67 -0.19 4.82 -8.21
N CYS A 68 -1.28 4.28 -7.63
CA CYS A 68 -1.75 4.59 -6.28
C CYS A 68 -2.03 3.31 -5.52
N VAL A 69 -1.86 3.35 -4.19
CA VAL A 69 -2.15 2.20 -3.32
C VAL A 69 -3.05 2.63 -2.17
N ARG A 70 -4.25 2.03 -2.09
CA ARG A 70 -5.21 2.22 -0.99
C ARG A 70 -5.37 0.92 -0.22
N THR A 71 -5.08 0.96 1.08
CA THR A 71 -5.03 -0.23 1.93
C THR A 71 -6.23 -0.36 2.86
N VAL A 72 -7.09 0.64 2.91
CA VAL A 72 -8.30 0.64 3.77
C VAL A 72 -9.34 -0.39 3.34
N ASP A 73 -9.37 -0.73 2.05
CA ASP A 73 -10.36 -1.62 1.46
C ASP A 73 -9.82 -3.03 1.12
N ILE A 74 -8.66 -3.42 1.69
CA ILE A 74 -8.04 -4.73 1.39
C ILE A 74 -9.02 -5.88 1.67
N GLU A 75 -9.82 -5.80 2.74
CA GLU A 75 -10.81 -6.81 3.08
C GLU A 75 -11.97 -6.90 2.08
N SER A 76 -12.30 -5.79 1.42
CA SER A 76 -13.34 -5.74 0.38
C SER A 76 -12.89 -6.32 -0.95
N VAL A 77 -11.57 -6.47 -1.17
CA VAL A 77 -11.02 -7.11 -2.38
C VAL A 77 -11.52 -8.54 -2.49
N GLY A 78 -12.04 -8.85 -3.66
CA GLY A 78 -12.77 -10.09 -3.97
C GLY A 78 -14.14 -9.79 -4.59
N ASP A 79 -14.65 -8.57 -4.43
CA ASP A 79 -15.77 -8.04 -5.20
C ASP A 79 -15.32 -7.55 -6.60
N PRO A 80 -16.22 -7.11 -7.49
CA PRO A 80 -15.87 -6.73 -8.86
C PRO A 80 -15.22 -5.35 -9.02
N THR A 81 -15.08 -4.54 -7.97
CA THR A 81 -14.79 -3.09 -8.08
C THR A 81 -13.71 -2.55 -7.16
N HIS A 82 -13.36 -3.25 -6.07
CA HIS A 82 -12.32 -2.82 -5.15
C HIS A 82 -10.95 -3.34 -5.57
N PHE A 83 -9.98 -2.42 -5.59
CA PHE A 83 -8.59 -2.69 -5.93
C PHE A 83 -7.66 -2.04 -4.92
N THR A 84 -6.59 -2.77 -4.53
CA THR A 84 -5.55 -2.23 -3.63
C THR A 84 -4.60 -1.30 -4.40
N PHE A 85 -4.09 -1.73 -5.55
CA PHE A 85 -3.38 -0.88 -6.50
C PHE A 85 -4.34 -0.46 -7.61
N PHE A 86 -4.24 0.78 -8.06
CA PHE A 86 -4.92 1.29 -9.24
C PHE A 86 -4.13 2.44 -9.85
N GLU A 87 -4.45 2.82 -11.08
CA GLU A 87 -3.83 3.97 -11.73
C GLU A 87 -4.79 5.16 -11.72
N MET A 88 -4.24 6.32 -11.35
CA MET A 88 -4.95 7.60 -11.41
C MET A 88 -4.35 8.44 -12.54
N MET A 89 -5.19 8.80 -13.50
CA MET A 89 -4.86 9.74 -14.56
C MET A 89 -5.05 11.15 -14.00
N GLY A 90 -3.97 11.92 -13.95
CA GLY A 90 -3.94 13.25 -13.35
C GLY A 90 -3.51 14.36 -14.30
N ASN A 91 -4.03 15.56 -14.10
CA ASN A 91 -3.49 16.78 -14.65
C ASN A 91 -3.58 17.92 -13.64
N TRP A 92 -2.61 18.83 -13.69
CA TRP A 92 -2.46 19.90 -12.73
C TRP A 92 -2.20 21.23 -13.40
N SER A 93 -2.78 22.29 -12.80
CA SER A 93 -2.43 23.68 -13.06
C SER A 93 -1.80 24.27 -11.79
N LEU A 94 -0.58 24.72 -11.87
CA LEU A 94 0.14 25.37 -10.78
C LEU A 94 0.07 26.90 -10.97
N GLY A 95 -1.11 27.49 -10.67
CA GLY A 95 -1.36 28.92 -10.83
C GLY A 95 -1.42 29.42 -12.29
N ASP A 96 -1.78 28.56 -13.23
CA ASP A 96 -1.90 28.89 -14.67
C ASP A 96 -3.39 29.02 -15.07
N TYR A 97 -4.02 27.95 -15.54
CA TYR A 97 -5.46 27.94 -15.83
C TYR A 97 -6.27 27.54 -14.58
N PHE A 98 -7.58 27.80 -14.63
CA PHE A 98 -8.48 27.47 -13.53
C PHE A 98 -9.81 26.89 -14.05
N LYS A 99 -10.92 27.13 -13.35
CA LYS A 99 -12.24 26.52 -13.58
C LYS A 99 -12.71 26.56 -15.05
N LYS A 100 -12.57 27.71 -15.71
CA LYS A 100 -13.12 27.92 -17.06
C LYS A 100 -12.50 26.96 -18.08
N GLU A 101 -11.18 26.94 -18.17
CA GLU A 101 -10.46 26.05 -19.08
C GLU A 101 -10.65 24.59 -18.67
N LYS A 102 -10.56 24.31 -17.35
CA LYS A 102 -10.66 22.95 -16.86
C LYS A 102 -12.01 22.33 -17.12
N THR A 103 -13.11 22.97 -16.78
CA THR A 103 -14.47 22.47 -17.03
C THR A 103 -14.67 22.17 -18.53
N LYS A 104 -14.19 23.08 -19.40
CA LYS A 104 -14.25 22.88 -20.85
C LYS A 104 -13.46 21.65 -21.29
N TRP A 105 -12.21 21.52 -20.85
CA TRP A 105 -11.35 20.40 -21.24
C TRP A 105 -11.84 19.05 -20.69
N SER A 106 -12.35 19.00 -19.49
CA SER A 106 -12.95 17.77 -18.95
C SER A 106 -14.16 17.34 -19.76
N TYR A 107 -15.03 18.28 -20.15
CA TYR A 107 -16.19 17.98 -20.99
C TYR A 107 -15.77 17.52 -22.40
N GLU A 108 -14.81 18.21 -23.06
CA GLU A 108 -14.24 17.79 -24.35
C GLU A 108 -13.61 16.39 -24.27
N LEU A 109 -12.86 16.10 -23.21
CA LEU A 109 -12.25 14.80 -23.00
C LEU A 109 -13.30 13.69 -22.92
N LEU A 110 -14.37 13.92 -22.12
CA LEU A 110 -15.44 12.96 -21.93
C LEU A 110 -16.24 12.72 -23.22
N THR A 111 -16.54 13.78 -23.96
CA THR A 111 -17.42 13.69 -25.16
C THR A 111 -16.67 13.40 -26.46
N GLU A 112 -15.54 14.08 -26.71
CA GLU A 112 -14.83 13.97 -27.99
C GLU A 112 -13.80 12.84 -28.00
N VAL A 113 -13.12 12.59 -26.87
CA VAL A 113 -12.09 11.56 -26.79
C VAL A 113 -12.66 10.21 -26.33
N PHE A 114 -13.47 10.24 -25.27
CA PHE A 114 -14.07 9.01 -24.73
C PHE A 114 -15.42 8.67 -25.36
N GLY A 115 -16.00 9.58 -26.14
CA GLY A 115 -17.23 9.33 -26.91
C GLY A 115 -18.49 9.20 -26.07
N LEU A 116 -18.51 9.78 -24.87
CA LEU A 116 -19.69 9.75 -24.02
C LEU A 116 -20.76 10.71 -24.53
N ASP A 117 -22.01 10.33 -24.41
CA ASP A 117 -23.15 11.17 -24.76
C ASP A 117 -23.26 12.34 -23.78
N GLY A 118 -22.93 13.56 -24.24
CA GLY A 118 -22.97 14.78 -23.43
C GLY A 118 -24.34 15.06 -22.80
N ASP A 119 -25.41 14.63 -23.45
CA ASP A 119 -26.78 14.76 -22.93
C ASP A 119 -27.06 13.92 -21.67
N LYS A 120 -26.23 12.92 -21.39
CA LYS A 120 -26.33 12.02 -20.23
C LYS A 120 -25.35 12.34 -19.12
N ILE A 121 -24.31 13.13 -19.40
CA ILE A 121 -23.32 13.49 -18.39
C ILE A 121 -24.00 14.30 -17.29
N CYS A 122 -23.71 13.91 -16.04
CA CYS A 122 -24.10 14.64 -14.85
C CYS A 122 -22.85 15.15 -14.12
N SER A 123 -22.97 16.24 -13.38
CA SER A 123 -21.88 16.73 -12.56
C SER A 123 -22.41 17.22 -11.22
N THR A 124 -21.58 17.06 -10.18
CA THR A 124 -21.84 17.60 -8.87
C THR A 124 -20.97 18.82 -8.61
N VAL A 125 -21.42 19.73 -7.77
CA VAL A 125 -20.70 20.93 -7.35
C VAL A 125 -20.95 21.20 -5.87
N PHE A 126 -20.02 21.88 -5.22
CA PHE A 126 -20.13 22.19 -3.79
C PHE A 126 -21.33 23.10 -3.46
N GLU A 127 -22.19 22.67 -2.54
CA GLU A 127 -23.39 23.42 -2.14
C GLU A 127 -23.13 24.64 -1.24
N GLY A 128 -21.88 24.76 -0.71
CA GLY A 128 -21.52 25.81 0.24
C GLY A 128 -21.74 25.40 1.70
N ASN A 129 -21.07 26.12 2.60
CA ASN A 129 -21.25 26.05 4.05
C ASN A 129 -20.82 27.39 4.70
N ASP A 130 -20.78 27.44 6.03
CA ASP A 130 -20.38 28.64 6.77
C ASP A 130 -18.93 29.10 6.50
N ALA A 131 -18.06 28.18 6.03
CA ALA A 131 -16.64 28.46 5.82
C ALA A 131 -16.28 28.78 4.35
N ALA A 132 -17.10 28.34 3.39
CA ALA A 132 -16.87 28.59 1.97
C ALA A 132 -18.20 28.68 1.20
N PRO A 133 -18.32 29.61 0.23
CA PRO A 133 -19.56 29.82 -0.51
C PRO A 133 -19.86 28.67 -1.47
N ARG A 134 -21.13 28.58 -1.85
CA ARG A 134 -21.63 27.67 -2.90
C ARG A 134 -20.91 27.96 -4.23
N ASP A 135 -20.55 26.90 -4.96
CA ASP A 135 -19.80 27.02 -6.22
C ASP A 135 -20.69 27.28 -7.45
N GLU A 136 -21.27 28.48 -7.48
CA GLU A 136 -22.08 28.94 -8.62
C GLU A 136 -21.25 29.16 -9.90
N GLU A 137 -19.95 29.46 -9.75
CA GLU A 137 -19.04 29.65 -10.88
C GLU A 137 -18.90 28.36 -11.69
N THR A 138 -18.57 27.23 -11.02
CA THR A 138 -18.46 25.93 -11.71
C THR A 138 -19.80 25.50 -12.29
N ALA A 139 -20.91 25.69 -11.55
CA ALA A 139 -22.26 25.38 -12.06
C ALA A 139 -22.64 26.18 -13.33
N SER A 140 -22.21 27.45 -13.41
CA SER A 140 -22.42 28.27 -14.61
C SER A 140 -21.57 27.75 -15.79
N LEU A 141 -20.30 27.44 -15.55
CA LEU A 141 -19.39 26.90 -16.57
C LEU A 141 -19.85 25.54 -17.09
N LEU A 142 -20.40 24.67 -16.25
CA LEU A 142 -20.99 23.40 -16.65
C LEU A 142 -22.16 23.60 -17.62
N LYS A 143 -23.01 24.61 -17.39
CA LYS A 143 -24.11 24.97 -18.31
C LYS A 143 -23.55 25.52 -19.63
N GLU A 144 -22.49 26.33 -19.59
CA GLU A 144 -21.85 26.90 -20.78
C GLU A 144 -21.26 25.82 -21.72
N VAL A 145 -20.73 24.72 -21.16
CA VAL A 145 -20.21 23.59 -21.95
C VAL A 145 -21.29 22.61 -22.42
N GLY A 146 -22.54 22.76 -21.97
CA GLY A 146 -23.69 21.99 -22.46
C GLY A 146 -24.31 21.02 -21.46
N ILE A 147 -23.86 20.98 -20.22
CA ILE A 147 -24.53 20.16 -19.17
C ILE A 147 -25.90 20.76 -18.86
N LYS A 148 -26.93 19.93 -18.92
CA LYS A 148 -28.31 20.32 -18.62
C LYS A 148 -28.44 20.77 -17.17
N PRO A 149 -29.22 21.83 -16.85
CA PRO A 149 -29.37 22.28 -15.46
C PRO A 149 -29.83 21.21 -14.49
N GLU A 150 -30.70 20.29 -14.93
CA GLU A 150 -31.20 19.14 -14.16
C GLU A 150 -30.17 18.03 -13.95
N HIS A 151 -29.02 18.11 -14.60
CA HIS A 151 -27.88 17.22 -14.46
C HIS A 151 -26.76 17.81 -13.59
N ILE A 152 -26.98 18.99 -13.01
CA ILE A 152 -26.03 19.65 -12.08
C ILE A 152 -26.59 19.53 -10.66
N PHE A 153 -25.87 18.81 -9.81
CA PHE A 153 -26.29 18.54 -8.44
C PHE A 153 -25.39 19.28 -7.47
N TYR A 154 -25.97 19.89 -6.45
CA TYR A 154 -25.22 20.57 -5.40
C TYR A 154 -25.16 19.65 -4.20
N LEU A 155 -23.96 19.26 -3.81
CA LEU A 155 -23.74 18.31 -2.73
C LEU A 155 -22.90 18.92 -1.59
N PRO A 156 -23.02 18.38 -0.38
CA PRO A 156 -22.33 18.89 0.80
C PRO A 156 -20.81 18.66 0.75
N LYS A 157 -20.12 19.24 1.74
CA LYS A 157 -18.68 19.16 1.90
C LYS A 157 -18.10 17.74 1.83
N ARG A 158 -18.82 16.76 2.35
CA ARG A 158 -18.35 15.36 2.34
C ARG A 158 -18.20 14.79 0.91
N ASP A 159 -18.94 15.35 -0.05
CA ASP A 159 -19.01 14.83 -1.43
C ASP A 159 -18.28 15.78 -2.43
N ASN A 160 -18.32 17.10 -2.22
CA ASN A 160 -17.76 18.09 -3.17
C ASN A 160 -16.76 19.08 -2.54
N TRP A 161 -15.92 18.60 -1.65
CA TRP A 161 -14.81 19.38 -1.10
C TRP A 161 -13.61 18.50 -0.83
N TRP A 162 -12.50 18.79 -1.48
CA TRP A 162 -11.28 18.07 -1.24
C TRP A 162 -10.40 18.75 -0.19
N GLU A 163 -9.97 18.01 0.81
CA GLU A 163 -8.95 18.40 1.79
C GLU A 163 -8.26 17.17 2.39
N LEU A 164 -7.01 17.32 2.77
CA LEU A 164 -6.32 16.25 3.52
C LEU A 164 -6.77 16.29 4.98
N GLU A 165 -7.46 15.24 5.42
CA GLU A 165 -7.98 15.14 6.78
C GLU A 165 -6.86 15.20 7.82
N GLY A 166 -7.14 15.82 8.98
CA GLY A 166 -6.21 15.92 10.11
C GLY A 166 -4.97 16.79 9.87
N THR A 167 -4.75 17.35 8.67
CA THR A 167 -3.53 18.08 8.32
C THR A 167 -3.83 19.55 8.10
N VAL A 168 -3.14 20.44 8.84
CA VAL A 168 -3.19 21.89 8.68
C VAL A 168 -2.08 22.34 7.73
N GLY A 169 -2.33 23.40 6.96
CA GLY A 169 -1.33 23.96 6.04
C GLY A 169 -1.37 23.39 4.62
N THR A 170 -2.28 22.46 4.33
CA THR A 170 -2.46 21.84 3.01
C THR A 170 -3.42 22.63 2.13
N PRO A 171 -3.25 22.59 0.78
CA PRO A 171 -4.20 23.16 -0.15
C PRO A 171 -5.51 22.37 -0.11
N CYS A 172 -6.62 23.08 -0.31
CA CYS A 172 -7.95 22.49 -0.34
C CYS A 172 -8.91 23.36 -1.17
N GLY A 173 -10.09 22.86 -1.45
CA GLY A 173 -11.11 23.63 -2.15
C GLY A 173 -12.29 22.80 -2.63
N PRO A 174 -13.30 23.46 -3.23
CA PRO A 174 -14.41 22.78 -3.84
C PRO A 174 -13.93 21.94 -5.03
N ASP A 175 -14.66 20.88 -5.28
CA ASP A 175 -14.49 20.08 -6.48
C ASP A 175 -15.82 19.91 -7.21
N ASN A 176 -15.74 19.50 -8.47
CA ASN A 176 -16.84 18.91 -9.20
C ASN A 176 -16.49 17.49 -9.59
N GLU A 177 -17.43 16.61 -9.46
CA GLU A 177 -17.32 15.24 -9.91
C GLU A 177 -18.13 15.03 -11.19
N TRP A 178 -17.64 14.16 -12.06
CA TRP A 178 -18.26 13.78 -13.33
C TRP A 178 -18.88 12.41 -13.18
N PHE A 179 -20.17 12.32 -13.48
CA PHE A 179 -20.97 11.10 -13.40
C PHE A 179 -21.62 10.74 -14.72
N TYR A 180 -21.84 9.45 -14.91
CA TYR A 180 -22.60 8.94 -16.04
C TYR A 180 -23.58 7.85 -15.58
N PRO A 181 -24.86 7.86 -16.05
CA PRO A 181 -25.84 6.87 -15.65
C PRO A 181 -25.63 5.55 -16.41
N LYS A 182 -25.61 4.42 -15.69
CA LYS A 182 -25.55 3.06 -16.28
C LYS A 182 -26.80 2.69 -17.07
N ASN A 183 -27.93 3.32 -16.79
CA ASN A 183 -29.22 3.07 -17.42
C ASN A 183 -30.11 4.31 -17.35
N ASP A 184 -31.17 4.31 -18.18
CA ASP A 184 -32.09 5.44 -18.31
C ASP A 184 -33.22 5.44 -17.26
N LYS A 185 -33.28 4.45 -16.33
CA LYS A 185 -34.37 4.34 -15.35
C LYS A 185 -33.94 4.87 -13.97
N PRO A 186 -34.45 6.04 -13.53
CA PRO A 186 -34.25 6.52 -12.17
C PRO A 186 -34.93 5.60 -11.15
N CYS A 187 -34.35 5.47 -9.95
CA CYS A 187 -34.93 4.69 -8.86
C CYS A 187 -36.10 5.42 -8.16
N GLY A 188 -36.25 6.73 -8.41
CA GLY A 188 -37.29 7.58 -7.85
C GLY A 188 -37.12 9.04 -8.27
N PRO A 189 -37.97 9.95 -7.79
CA PRO A 189 -37.95 11.38 -8.17
C PRO A 189 -36.66 12.11 -7.76
N ASN A 190 -35.98 11.65 -6.70
CA ASN A 190 -34.73 12.23 -6.18
C ASN A 190 -33.50 11.36 -6.55
N CYS A 191 -33.55 10.65 -7.68
CA CYS A 191 -32.44 9.84 -8.13
C CYS A 191 -31.28 10.73 -8.65
N GLY A 192 -30.19 10.79 -7.92
CA GLY A 192 -28.99 11.59 -8.23
C GLY A 192 -27.70 10.82 -7.95
N PRO A 193 -26.55 11.44 -8.16
CA PRO A 193 -25.23 10.87 -7.87
C PRO A 193 -25.05 10.41 -6.40
N ASP A 194 -25.64 11.12 -5.44
CA ASP A 194 -25.64 10.82 -4.00
C ASP A 194 -26.64 9.73 -3.60
N CYS A 195 -27.45 9.28 -4.54
CA CYS A 195 -28.43 8.21 -4.30
C CYS A 195 -27.74 6.83 -4.33
N GLY A 196 -27.61 6.15 -3.23
CA GLY A 196 -26.94 4.83 -3.13
C GLY A 196 -27.54 3.69 -3.98
N CYS A 197 -28.36 4.00 -5.01
CA CYS A 197 -28.96 2.99 -5.91
C CYS A 197 -27.97 2.40 -6.94
N GLY A 198 -26.75 2.96 -7.05
CA GLY A 198 -25.71 2.48 -7.96
C GLY A 198 -25.97 2.76 -9.46
N ARG A 199 -26.95 3.62 -9.79
CA ARG A 199 -27.22 4.05 -11.16
C ARG A 199 -26.10 4.89 -11.75
N TYR A 200 -25.58 5.82 -10.96
CA TYR A 200 -24.53 6.74 -11.40
C TYR A 200 -23.15 6.17 -11.12
N VAL A 201 -22.27 6.25 -12.11
CA VAL A 201 -20.85 5.93 -11.98
C VAL A 201 -20.08 7.23 -11.95
N GLU A 202 -19.30 7.46 -10.91
CA GLU A 202 -18.30 8.50 -10.88
C GLU A 202 -17.18 8.15 -11.87
N ILE A 203 -16.91 9.06 -12.80
CA ILE A 203 -15.86 8.91 -13.82
C ILE A 203 -14.56 9.53 -13.34
N GLY A 204 -14.64 10.64 -12.63
CA GLY A 204 -13.50 11.35 -12.07
C GLY A 204 -13.91 12.70 -11.51
N ASN A 205 -12.96 13.41 -10.94
CA ASN A 205 -13.17 14.70 -10.32
C ASN A 205 -12.14 15.76 -10.77
N ASP A 206 -12.56 17.03 -10.67
CA ASP A 206 -11.74 18.21 -10.87
C ASP A 206 -11.76 19.04 -9.59
N VAL A 207 -10.62 19.16 -8.92
CA VAL A 207 -10.48 19.88 -7.64
C VAL A 207 -9.94 21.28 -7.90
N TYR A 208 -10.61 22.28 -7.37
CA TYR A 208 -10.25 23.70 -7.49
C TYR A 208 -9.61 24.19 -6.19
N MET A 209 -8.31 23.95 -6.04
CA MET A 209 -7.55 24.31 -4.85
C MET A 209 -7.32 25.81 -4.80
N GLN A 210 -8.19 26.50 -4.10
CA GLN A 210 -8.14 27.97 -3.92
C GLN A 210 -7.99 28.39 -2.47
N TYR A 211 -7.96 27.44 -1.54
CA TYR A 211 -7.81 27.67 -0.11
C TYR A 211 -6.65 26.87 0.47
N LYS A 212 -6.16 27.35 1.61
CA LYS A 212 -5.24 26.64 2.50
C LYS A 212 -5.95 26.35 3.80
N LYS A 213 -5.92 25.12 4.26
CA LYS A 213 -6.51 24.70 5.53
C LYS A 213 -5.74 25.28 6.70
N THR A 214 -6.46 25.88 7.65
CA THR A 214 -5.92 26.39 8.91
C THR A 214 -6.50 25.63 10.11
N ALA A 215 -6.02 25.90 11.31
CA ALA A 215 -6.57 25.30 12.52
C ALA A 215 -8.05 25.67 12.79
N THR A 216 -8.52 26.81 12.25
CA THR A 216 -9.84 27.38 12.54
C THR A 216 -10.73 27.55 11.30
N GLY A 217 -10.26 27.15 10.12
CA GLY A 217 -11.01 27.32 8.86
C GLY A 217 -10.10 27.34 7.64
N TYR A 218 -10.38 28.24 6.69
CA TYR A 218 -9.69 28.31 5.41
C TYR A 218 -9.21 29.74 5.13
N GLU A 219 -8.03 29.83 4.52
CA GLU A 219 -7.46 31.07 3.99
C GLU A 219 -7.27 30.95 2.47
N PRO A 220 -7.48 32.02 1.69
CA PRO A 220 -7.20 31.98 0.26
C PRO A 220 -5.74 31.62 -0.02
N LEU A 221 -5.50 30.75 -1.01
CA LEU A 221 -4.17 30.51 -1.56
C LEU A 221 -3.72 31.71 -2.40
N ALA A 222 -2.41 31.97 -2.41
CA ALA A 222 -1.81 32.99 -3.28
C ALA A 222 -2.02 32.67 -4.77
N ASN A 223 -1.92 31.41 -5.15
CA ASN A 223 -2.20 30.90 -6.48
C ASN A 223 -3.36 29.91 -6.43
N LYS A 224 -4.27 30.02 -7.39
CA LYS A 224 -5.33 29.03 -7.58
C LYS A 224 -4.79 27.88 -8.41
N ASN A 225 -4.95 26.66 -7.94
CA ASN A 225 -4.47 25.47 -8.62
C ASN A 225 -5.64 24.57 -9.03
N VAL A 226 -5.39 23.75 -10.03
CA VAL A 226 -6.28 22.65 -10.42
C VAL A 226 -5.58 21.34 -10.14
N ASP A 227 -6.31 20.40 -9.55
CA ASP A 227 -5.96 18.99 -9.46
C ASP A 227 -7.06 18.16 -10.11
N THR A 228 -6.71 17.10 -10.78
CA THR A 228 -7.69 16.21 -11.42
C THR A 228 -7.32 14.77 -11.15
N GLY A 229 -8.32 13.96 -10.81
CA GLY A 229 -8.18 12.54 -10.60
C GLY A 229 -9.23 11.72 -11.34
N PHE A 230 -8.80 10.96 -12.36
CA PHE A 230 -9.62 9.97 -13.05
C PHE A 230 -9.04 8.58 -12.82
N GLY A 231 -9.80 7.69 -12.17
CA GLY A 231 -9.39 6.31 -11.97
C GLY A 231 -9.37 5.55 -13.30
N LEU A 232 -8.17 5.18 -13.77
CA LEU A 232 -8.02 4.48 -15.05
C LEU A 232 -8.77 3.15 -15.05
N ASP A 233 -8.60 2.34 -14.01
CA ASP A 233 -9.23 1.00 -13.88
C ASP A 233 -10.76 1.09 -13.98
N ARG A 234 -11.36 2.06 -13.27
CA ARG A 234 -12.82 2.30 -13.27
C ARG A 234 -13.30 2.80 -14.63
N LEU A 235 -12.62 3.79 -15.17
CA LEU A 235 -12.98 4.38 -16.47
C LEU A 235 -12.85 3.38 -17.61
N LEU A 236 -11.79 2.55 -17.60
CA LEU A 236 -11.58 1.50 -18.58
C LEU A 236 -12.73 0.48 -18.61
N ALA A 237 -13.13 -0.01 -17.42
CA ALA A 237 -14.26 -0.92 -17.29
C ALA A 237 -15.54 -0.25 -17.78
N PHE A 238 -15.79 0.99 -17.38
CA PHE A 238 -16.98 1.74 -17.76
C PHE A 238 -17.06 1.97 -19.28
N LEU A 239 -16.00 2.46 -19.93
CA LEU A 239 -15.98 2.72 -21.38
C LEU A 239 -16.19 1.44 -22.22
N ASN A 240 -15.78 0.31 -21.69
CA ASN A 240 -15.96 -0.99 -22.35
C ASN A 240 -17.30 -1.69 -22.01
N GLY A 241 -18.15 -1.08 -21.16
CA GLY A 241 -19.40 -1.70 -20.70
C GLY A 241 -19.18 -2.89 -19.78
N ILE A 242 -18.02 -2.99 -19.14
CA ILE A 242 -17.61 -4.07 -18.23
C ILE A 242 -18.03 -3.70 -16.80
N THR A 243 -18.78 -4.58 -16.14
CA THR A 243 -19.23 -4.39 -14.76
C THR A 243 -18.30 -5.03 -13.73
N ASP A 244 -17.42 -5.89 -14.17
CA ASP A 244 -16.41 -6.60 -13.37
C ASP A 244 -15.02 -6.18 -13.81
N GLY A 245 -14.36 -5.33 -13.06
CA GLY A 245 -13.05 -4.77 -13.41
C GLY A 245 -11.97 -5.81 -13.68
N TYR A 246 -12.10 -7.00 -13.13
CA TYR A 246 -11.19 -8.13 -13.37
C TYR A 246 -11.34 -8.76 -14.77
N LYS A 247 -12.33 -8.35 -15.54
CA LYS A 247 -12.50 -8.73 -16.96
C LYS A 247 -11.91 -7.70 -17.95
N THR A 248 -11.26 -6.66 -17.45
CA THR A 248 -10.50 -5.72 -18.28
C THR A 248 -9.15 -6.31 -18.67
N ASP A 249 -8.49 -5.71 -19.65
CA ASP A 249 -7.12 -6.09 -20.08
C ASP A 249 -6.06 -5.89 -18.99
N LEU A 250 -6.38 -5.19 -17.91
CA LEU A 250 -5.51 -5.07 -16.73
C LEU A 250 -5.43 -6.35 -15.89
N PHE A 251 -6.36 -7.28 -16.03
CA PHE A 251 -6.42 -8.48 -15.22
C PHE A 251 -6.69 -9.75 -16.01
N GLN A 252 -7.38 -9.65 -17.14
CA GLN A 252 -7.83 -10.82 -17.89
C GLN A 252 -6.72 -11.83 -18.18
N PRO A 253 -5.50 -11.44 -18.61
CA PRO A 253 -4.42 -12.42 -18.85
C PRO A 253 -4.04 -13.19 -17.59
N VAL A 254 -4.10 -12.55 -16.41
CA VAL A 254 -3.82 -13.21 -15.13
C VAL A 254 -4.96 -14.12 -14.71
N ILE A 255 -6.21 -13.72 -14.90
CA ILE A 255 -7.38 -14.58 -14.63
C ILE A 255 -7.33 -15.84 -15.50
N GLU A 256 -7.08 -15.73 -16.80
CA GLU A 256 -6.91 -16.86 -17.72
C GLU A 256 -5.77 -17.80 -17.31
N TYR A 257 -4.66 -17.24 -16.85
CA TYR A 257 -3.55 -18.01 -16.29
C TYR A 257 -3.96 -18.79 -15.04
N LEU A 258 -4.70 -18.15 -14.12
CA LEU A 258 -5.21 -18.78 -12.90
C LEU A 258 -6.21 -19.90 -13.22
N GLU A 259 -7.15 -19.68 -14.14
CA GLU A 259 -8.09 -20.71 -14.60
C GLU A 259 -7.36 -21.93 -15.17
N LYS A 260 -6.40 -21.69 -16.07
CA LYS A 260 -5.59 -22.75 -16.69
C LYS A 260 -4.78 -23.53 -15.67
N THR A 261 -4.22 -22.86 -14.68
CA THR A 261 -3.34 -23.48 -13.69
C THR A 261 -4.13 -24.27 -12.64
N THR A 262 -5.31 -23.78 -12.26
CA THR A 262 -6.12 -24.39 -11.20
C THR A 262 -7.18 -25.34 -11.74
N GLY A 263 -7.52 -25.28 -13.02
CA GLY A 263 -8.64 -26.01 -13.62
C GLY A 263 -10.01 -25.55 -13.13
N LYS A 264 -10.09 -24.36 -12.50
CA LYS A 264 -11.33 -23.75 -12.00
C LYS A 264 -11.81 -22.69 -12.98
N SER A 265 -13.12 -22.48 -13.04
CA SER A 265 -13.73 -21.44 -13.88
C SER A 265 -13.99 -20.18 -13.07
N TYR A 266 -13.62 -19.04 -13.61
CA TYR A 266 -13.93 -17.74 -13.04
C TYR A 266 -15.42 -17.41 -13.11
N ASP A 267 -16.09 -17.79 -14.18
CA ASP A 267 -17.49 -17.42 -14.41
C ASP A 267 -18.47 -18.38 -13.72
N ASP A 268 -18.15 -19.65 -13.58
CA ASP A 268 -19.07 -20.69 -13.12
C ASP A 268 -18.95 -21.01 -11.62
N ASP A 269 -17.84 -20.61 -10.97
CA ASP A 269 -17.55 -20.89 -9.56
C ASP A 269 -17.34 -19.58 -8.79
N GLU A 270 -18.28 -19.21 -7.93
CA GLU A 270 -18.24 -17.97 -7.16
C GLU A 270 -17.08 -17.92 -6.16
N GLU A 271 -16.77 -19.04 -5.53
CA GLU A 271 -15.64 -19.17 -4.61
C GLU A 271 -14.31 -19.03 -5.34
N ALA A 272 -14.18 -19.69 -6.49
CA ALA A 272 -13.01 -19.57 -7.34
C ALA A 272 -12.86 -18.15 -7.89
N ARG A 273 -13.95 -17.52 -8.33
CA ARG A 273 -13.96 -16.12 -8.79
C ARG A 273 -13.42 -15.17 -7.71
N LYS A 274 -13.95 -15.26 -6.49
CA LYS A 274 -13.47 -14.45 -5.36
C LYS A 274 -11.99 -14.68 -5.09
N ALA A 275 -11.56 -15.94 -5.05
CA ALA A 275 -10.16 -16.29 -4.82
C ALA A 275 -9.23 -15.76 -5.92
N MET A 276 -9.62 -15.89 -7.19
CA MET A 276 -8.84 -15.39 -8.33
C MET A 276 -8.72 -13.86 -8.32
N ARG A 277 -9.79 -13.14 -7.96
CA ARG A 277 -9.75 -11.67 -7.80
C ARG A 277 -8.75 -11.26 -6.72
N ILE A 278 -8.79 -11.91 -5.56
CA ILE A 278 -7.87 -11.62 -4.45
C ILE A 278 -6.42 -11.90 -4.85
N ILE A 279 -6.16 -13.03 -5.49
CA ILE A 279 -4.81 -13.36 -5.96
C ILE A 279 -4.33 -12.33 -6.98
N ALA A 280 -5.14 -12.01 -7.98
CA ALA A 280 -4.77 -11.08 -9.04
C ALA A 280 -4.51 -9.66 -8.50
N ASP A 281 -5.39 -9.12 -7.66
CA ASP A 281 -5.21 -7.80 -7.04
C ASP A 281 -3.96 -7.72 -6.16
N HIS A 282 -3.81 -8.69 -5.27
CA HIS A 282 -2.72 -8.67 -4.28
C HIS A 282 -1.36 -8.93 -4.93
N VAL A 283 -1.29 -9.81 -5.94
CA VAL A 283 -0.05 -10.04 -6.70
C VAL A 283 0.28 -8.81 -7.55
N ARG A 284 -0.72 -8.17 -8.20
CA ARG A 284 -0.52 -6.89 -8.90
C ARG A 284 0.11 -5.86 -7.98
N THR A 285 -0.50 -5.64 -6.83
CA THR A 285 -0.03 -4.67 -5.83
C THR A 285 1.38 -5.00 -5.34
N ALA A 286 1.64 -6.26 -5.00
CA ALA A 286 2.96 -6.72 -4.56
C ALA A 286 4.03 -6.52 -5.63
N THR A 287 3.72 -6.85 -6.89
CA THR A 287 4.61 -6.64 -8.05
C THR A 287 5.01 -5.18 -8.17
N MET A 288 4.03 -4.27 -8.11
CA MET A 288 4.25 -2.84 -8.21
C MET A 288 5.06 -2.28 -7.03
N LEU A 289 4.78 -2.73 -5.80
CA LEU A 289 5.47 -2.27 -4.58
C LEU A 289 6.93 -2.77 -4.50
N ILE A 290 7.20 -4.01 -4.90
CA ILE A 290 8.56 -4.56 -4.89
C ILE A 290 9.39 -3.95 -6.02
N GLY A 291 8.79 -3.80 -7.20
CA GLY A 291 9.44 -3.25 -8.40
C GLY A 291 9.60 -1.74 -8.41
N ASP A 292 8.96 -1.02 -7.48
CA ASP A 292 9.04 0.45 -7.35
C ASP A 292 10.50 0.95 -7.27
N VAL A 293 10.72 2.22 -7.61
CA VAL A 293 12.05 2.85 -7.51
C VAL A 293 12.59 2.80 -6.07
N ASN A 294 11.71 3.02 -5.09
CA ASN A 294 11.97 2.87 -3.66
C ASN A 294 11.49 1.51 -3.11
N GLY A 295 11.50 0.48 -3.95
CA GLY A 295 10.90 -0.82 -3.70
C GLY A 295 11.07 -1.36 -2.28
N ILE A 296 10.03 -2.00 -1.77
CA ILE A 296 9.98 -2.57 -0.43
C ILE A 296 9.97 -4.09 -0.47
N VAL A 297 10.36 -4.70 0.65
CA VAL A 297 10.31 -6.15 0.83
C VAL A 297 9.37 -6.52 1.98
N PRO A 298 8.80 -7.75 2.00
CA PRO A 298 7.95 -8.20 3.09
C PRO A 298 8.66 -8.13 4.44
N SER A 299 8.07 -7.43 5.41
CA SER A 299 8.64 -7.26 6.76
C SER A 299 7.57 -7.33 7.86
N ASN A 300 7.95 -7.13 9.13
CA ASN A 300 7.02 -7.13 10.26
C ASN A 300 6.48 -5.72 10.60
N VAL A 301 6.94 -4.68 9.91
CA VAL A 301 6.62 -3.29 10.25
C VAL A 301 6.37 -2.45 9.00
N GLY A 302 5.60 -1.37 9.15
CA GLY A 302 5.39 -0.37 8.12
C GLY A 302 4.87 -0.91 6.80
N ALA A 303 5.33 -0.34 5.71
CA ALA A 303 4.92 -0.71 4.34
C ALA A 303 5.18 -2.19 4.00
N GLY A 304 6.30 -2.74 4.50
CA GLY A 304 6.63 -4.15 4.30
C GLY A 304 5.68 -5.11 5.03
N TYR A 305 5.03 -4.68 6.12
CA TYR A 305 3.97 -5.46 6.77
C TYR A 305 2.73 -5.57 5.87
N ILE A 306 2.32 -4.47 5.26
CA ILE A 306 1.19 -4.47 4.32
C ILE A 306 1.49 -5.39 3.13
N LEU A 307 2.68 -5.26 2.53
CA LEU A 307 3.11 -6.14 1.45
C LEU A 307 3.08 -7.62 1.85
N ARG A 308 3.59 -7.95 3.05
CA ARG A 308 3.53 -9.31 3.61
C ARG A 308 2.11 -9.81 3.76
N ARG A 309 1.20 -8.98 4.29
CA ARG A 309 -0.21 -9.30 4.47
C ARG A 309 -0.88 -9.63 3.13
N LEU A 310 -0.66 -8.82 2.09
CA LEU A 310 -1.18 -9.06 0.74
C LEU A 310 -0.70 -10.40 0.18
N LEU A 311 0.61 -10.66 0.21
CA LEU A 311 1.19 -11.91 -0.29
C LEU A 311 0.65 -13.12 0.47
N ARG A 312 0.55 -13.08 1.80
CA ARG A 312 0.05 -14.20 2.60
C ARG A 312 -1.43 -14.46 2.35
N ARG A 313 -2.23 -13.42 2.16
CA ARG A 313 -3.62 -13.56 1.77
C ARG A 313 -3.73 -14.21 0.38
N ALA A 314 -2.96 -13.76 -0.60
CA ALA A 314 -2.91 -14.40 -1.93
C ALA A 314 -2.47 -15.87 -1.89
N ILE A 315 -1.47 -16.23 -1.07
CA ILE A 315 -1.01 -17.61 -0.88
C ILE A 315 -2.12 -18.48 -0.32
N ARG A 316 -2.86 -18.00 0.68
CA ARG A 316 -3.99 -18.74 1.25
C ARG A 316 -5.04 -19.06 0.18
N TYR A 317 -5.43 -18.06 -0.62
CA TYR A 317 -6.41 -18.25 -1.68
C TYR A 317 -5.89 -19.13 -2.83
N ALA A 318 -4.60 -19.06 -3.16
CA ALA A 318 -4.00 -19.99 -4.10
C ALA A 318 -4.12 -21.45 -3.62
N ARG A 319 -3.84 -21.70 -2.34
CA ARG A 319 -4.03 -23.03 -1.73
C ARG A 319 -5.50 -23.47 -1.69
N GLN A 320 -6.43 -22.57 -1.47
CA GLN A 320 -7.87 -22.85 -1.54
C GLN A 320 -8.28 -23.31 -2.95
N LEU A 321 -7.68 -22.74 -3.99
CA LEU A 321 -7.89 -23.17 -5.38
C LEU A 321 -7.14 -24.47 -5.74
N GLY A 322 -6.31 -25.01 -4.84
CA GLY A 322 -5.48 -26.19 -5.08
C GLY A 322 -4.20 -25.89 -5.87
N ALA A 323 -3.81 -24.62 -5.98
CA ALA A 323 -2.59 -24.22 -6.69
C ALA A 323 -1.36 -24.25 -5.78
N GLU A 324 -0.20 -24.47 -6.40
CA GLU A 324 1.11 -24.28 -5.77
C GLU A 324 1.42 -22.78 -5.61
N VAL A 325 2.23 -22.42 -4.61
CA VAL A 325 2.60 -21.02 -4.32
C VAL A 325 3.31 -20.34 -5.51
N SER A 326 3.97 -21.12 -6.36
CA SER A 326 4.59 -20.64 -7.60
C SER A 326 3.63 -19.91 -8.55
N VAL A 327 2.31 -20.12 -8.42
CA VAL A 327 1.30 -19.42 -9.22
C VAL A 327 1.37 -17.90 -9.03
N LEU A 328 1.80 -17.42 -7.85
CA LEU A 328 1.95 -15.98 -7.60
C LEU A 328 3.07 -15.37 -8.45
N SER A 329 4.21 -16.08 -8.57
CA SER A 329 5.32 -15.63 -9.42
C SER A 329 4.93 -15.64 -10.90
N GLY A 330 4.16 -16.66 -11.35
CA GLY A 330 3.61 -16.70 -12.71
C GLY A 330 2.66 -15.54 -13.01
N ALA A 331 1.74 -15.23 -12.10
CA ALA A 331 0.85 -14.08 -12.20
C ALA A 331 1.61 -12.74 -12.21
N SER A 332 2.62 -12.60 -11.33
CA SER A 332 3.49 -11.42 -11.30
C SER A 332 4.24 -11.21 -12.62
N LYS A 333 4.75 -12.28 -13.21
CA LYS A 333 5.43 -12.23 -14.51
C LYS A 333 4.52 -11.71 -15.62
N ILE A 334 3.27 -12.15 -15.67
CA ILE A 334 2.28 -11.64 -16.64
C ILE A 334 2.03 -10.14 -16.43
N PHE A 335 1.89 -9.69 -15.19
CA PHE A 335 1.76 -8.25 -14.90
C PHE A 335 2.96 -7.46 -15.41
N ILE A 336 4.18 -7.97 -15.26
CA ILE A 336 5.41 -7.30 -15.71
C ILE A 336 5.50 -7.30 -17.24
N GLU A 337 5.42 -8.46 -17.87
CA GLU A 337 5.73 -8.60 -19.29
C GLU A 337 4.59 -8.12 -20.21
N GLU A 338 3.33 -8.41 -19.85
CA GLU A 338 2.20 -8.21 -20.77
C GLU A 338 1.40 -6.94 -20.47
N ILE A 339 1.29 -6.52 -19.18
CA ILE A 339 0.35 -5.48 -18.79
C ILE A 339 1.04 -4.15 -18.48
N TYR A 340 2.07 -4.17 -17.64
CA TYR A 340 2.67 -2.94 -17.09
C TYR A 340 4.05 -2.60 -17.63
N GLY A 341 4.76 -3.50 -18.30
CA GLY A 341 6.16 -3.28 -18.70
C GLY A 341 6.37 -2.07 -19.60
N GLU A 342 5.42 -1.73 -20.48
CA GLU A 342 5.51 -0.51 -21.30
C GLU A 342 5.27 0.76 -20.45
N ALA A 343 4.32 0.74 -19.52
CA ALA A 343 3.98 1.88 -18.67
C ALA A 343 5.01 2.10 -17.56
N TYR A 344 5.61 1.03 -17.06
CA TYR A 344 6.57 1.02 -15.96
C TYR A 344 7.82 0.20 -16.33
N PRO A 345 8.73 0.71 -17.18
CA PRO A 345 9.89 -0.03 -17.68
C PRO A 345 10.81 -0.58 -16.58
N LEU A 346 10.88 0.09 -15.43
CA LEU A 346 11.67 -0.37 -14.27
C LEU A 346 11.21 -1.73 -13.74
N LEU A 347 9.93 -2.10 -13.92
CA LEU A 347 9.45 -3.44 -13.56
C LEU A 347 10.14 -4.54 -14.38
N VAL A 348 10.37 -4.29 -15.66
CA VAL A 348 11.05 -5.23 -16.56
C VAL A 348 12.53 -5.38 -16.14
N GLU A 349 13.19 -4.27 -15.80
CA GLU A 349 14.56 -4.28 -15.30
C GLU A 349 14.71 -5.03 -13.98
N LYS A 350 13.69 -4.99 -13.13
CA LYS A 350 13.66 -5.62 -11.80
C LYS A 350 12.93 -6.97 -11.77
N GLU A 351 12.53 -7.54 -12.89
CA GLU A 351 11.70 -8.74 -12.96
C GLU A 351 12.22 -9.87 -12.07
N GLU A 352 13.47 -10.30 -12.26
CA GLU A 352 14.07 -11.39 -11.49
C GLU A 352 14.04 -11.10 -9.97
N TYR A 353 14.30 -9.85 -9.59
CA TYR A 353 14.25 -9.43 -8.19
C TYR A 353 12.83 -9.53 -7.62
N VAL A 354 11.83 -9.01 -8.35
CA VAL A 354 10.42 -9.05 -7.93
C VAL A 354 9.96 -10.50 -7.74
N LEU A 355 10.20 -11.35 -8.73
CA LEU A 355 9.82 -12.77 -8.69
C LEU A 355 10.51 -13.51 -7.54
N SER A 356 11.79 -13.20 -7.29
CA SER A 356 12.56 -13.79 -6.19
C SER A 356 11.99 -13.41 -4.81
N GLU A 357 11.61 -12.13 -4.58
CA GLU A 357 11.05 -11.69 -3.30
C GLU A 357 9.66 -12.28 -3.04
N ILE A 358 8.81 -12.39 -4.08
CA ILE A 358 7.52 -13.07 -3.99
C ILE A 358 7.72 -14.56 -3.64
N ALA A 359 8.64 -15.25 -4.33
CA ALA A 359 8.93 -16.65 -4.08
C ALA A 359 9.48 -16.91 -2.67
N LYS A 360 10.38 -16.04 -2.17
CA LYS A 360 10.94 -16.14 -0.80
C LYS A 360 9.86 -16.03 0.28
N GLU A 361 8.97 -15.03 0.19
CA GLU A 361 7.88 -14.89 1.17
C GLU A 361 6.88 -16.03 1.03
N GLY A 362 6.64 -16.49 -0.22
CA GLY A 362 5.82 -17.64 -0.53
C GLY A 362 6.31 -18.92 0.16
N ALA A 363 7.55 -19.30 -0.06
CA ALA A 363 8.16 -20.47 0.56
C ALA A 363 8.17 -20.39 2.09
N LYS A 364 8.46 -19.20 2.64
CA LYS A 364 8.48 -18.96 4.09
C LYS A 364 7.11 -19.16 4.71
N PHE A 365 6.05 -18.65 4.11
CA PHE A 365 4.70 -18.76 4.67
C PHE A 365 4.10 -20.16 4.41
N GLU A 366 4.34 -20.75 3.26
CA GLU A 366 3.89 -22.11 2.95
C GLU A 366 4.36 -23.13 3.98
N ALA A 367 5.59 -23.02 4.45
CA ALA A 367 6.15 -23.90 5.47
C ALA A 367 5.36 -23.88 6.80
N THR A 368 4.69 -22.77 7.12
CA THR A 368 3.93 -22.60 8.36
C THR A 368 2.42 -22.62 8.18
N LEU A 369 1.91 -22.38 6.98
CA LEU A 369 0.49 -22.19 6.69
C LEU A 369 -0.36 -23.41 7.12
N ALA A 370 0.04 -24.62 6.71
CA ALA A 370 -0.72 -25.82 7.01
C ALA A 370 -0.81 -26.08 8.54
N THR A 371 0.29 -25.84 9.26
CA THR A 371 0.34 -26.00 10.72
C THR A 371 -0.45 -24.89 11.41
N GLY A 372 -0.35 -23.65 10.94
CA GLY A 372 -1.12 -22.52 11.48
C GLY A 372 -2.63 -22.71 11.31
N LEU A 373 -3.10 -23.17 10.13
CA LEU A 373 -4.51 -23.53 9.91
C LEU A 373 -4.97 -24.65 10.86
N LYS A 374 -4.12 -25.64 11.11
CA LYS A 374 -4.42 -26.69 12.07
C LYS A 374 -4.56 -26.14 13.50
N GLU A 375 -3.69 -25.23 13.91
CA GLU A 375 -3.78 -24.57 15.23
C GLU A 375 -5.01 -23.65 15.34
N PHE A 376 -5.33 -22.90 14.27
CA PHE A 376 -6.57 -22.13 14.20
C PHE A 376 -7.80 -23.04 14.43
N ASN A 377 -7.89 -24.15 13.70
CA ASN A 377 -8.99 -25.10 13.85
C ASN A 377 -9.04 -25.70 15.26
N LYS A 378 -7.90 -26.00 15.91
CA LYS A 378 -7.87 -26.45 17.32
C LYS A 378 -8.44 -25.40 18.27
N CYS A 379 -8.14 -24.11 18.06
CA CYS A 379 -8.73 -23.03 18.86
C CYS A 379 -10.25 -23.01 18.72
N VAL A 380 -10.76 -23.07 17.49
CA VAL A 380 -12.21 -23.11 17.18
C VAL A 380 -12.87 -24.35 17.82
N ASP A 381 -12.27 -25.52 17.66
CA ASP A 381 -12.79 -26.77 18.24
C ASP A 381 -12.78 -26.74 19.79
N GLY A 382 -11.80 -26.05 20.39
CA GLY A 382 -11.76 -25.79 21.82
C GLY A 382 -12.97 -24.96 22.28
N ILE A 383 -13.29 -23.88 21.56
CA ILE A 383 -14.44 -23.03 21.84
C ILE A 383 -15.74 -23.82 21.66
N LYS A 384 -15.88 -24.57 20.56
CA LYS A 384 -17.07 -25.41 20.29
C LYS A 384 -17.30 -26.42 21.41
N ARG A 385 -16.27 -27.12 21.87
CA ARG A 385 -16.33 -28.07 23.00
C ARG A 385 -16.75 -27.40 24.31
N LYS A 386 -16.16 -26.22 24.61
CA LYS A 386 -16.56 -25.41 25.78
C LYS A 386 -18.04 -25.04 25.71
N ASN A 387 -18.49 -24.53 24.56
CA ASN A 387 -19.87 -24.13 24.33
C ASN A 387 -20.83 -25.32 24.56
N GLN A 388 -20.51 -26.48 23.97
CA GLN A 388 -21.31 -27.68 24.13
C GLN A 388 -21.42 -28.11 25.60
N PHE A 389 -20.31 -28.10 26.32
CA PHE A 389 -20.28 -28.48 27.76
C PHE A 389 -21.07 -27.48 28.61
N MET A 390 -20.90 -26.17 28.38
CA MET A 390 -21.57 -25.15 29.18
C MET A 390 -23.08 -25.10 28.89
N SER A 391 -23.51 -25.28 27.64
CA SER A 391 -24.94 -25.33 27.28
C SER A 391 -25.67 -26.55 27.89
N GLN A 392 -24.95 -27.66 28.13
CA GLN A 392 -25.50 -28.80 28.85
C GLN A 392 -25.67 -28.54 30.36
N LYS A 393 -24.85 -27.69 30.95
CA LYS A 393 -24.89 -27.35 32.39
C LYS A 393 -25.85 -26.19 32.69
N ASP A 394 -25.92 -25.22 31.80
CA ASP A 394 -26.74 -24.03 31.97
C ASP A 394 -27.50 -23.72 30.68
N PRO A 395 -28.82 -23.96 30.65
CA PRO A 395 -29.66 -23.65 29.47
C PRO A 395 -29.70 -22.15 29.09
N SER A 396 -29.28 -21.26 29.99
CA SER A 396 -29.21 -19.81 29.73
C SER A 396 -27.86 -19.36 29.15
N TYR A 397 -26.88 -20.25 29.04
CA TYR A 397 -25.55 -19.96 28.52
C TYR A 397 -25.61 -19.53 27.07
N LYS A 398 -24.97 -18.39 26.78
CA LYS A 398 -24.79 -17.91 25.40
C LYS A 398 -23.46 -18.43 24.85
N PRO A 399 -23.46 -19.16 23.73
CA PRO A 399 -22.24 -19.67 23.13
C PRO A 399 -21.24 -18.57 22.81
N GLU A 400 -19.99 -18.77 23.18
CA GLU A 400 -18.90 -17.90 22.80
C GLU A 400 -18.54 -18.10 21.32
N THR A 401 -18.29 -17.01 20.62
CA THR A 401 -17.85 -17.00 19.20
C THR A 401 -16.65 -16.09 19.00
N VAL A 402 -15.81 -15.94 20.05
CA VAL A 402 -14.64 -15.05 20.03
C VAL A 402 -13.37 -15.88 20.20
N ILE A 403 -12.43 -15.73 19.28
CA ILE A 403 -11.06 -16.25 19.40
C ILE A 403 -10.28 -15.28 20.27
N GLY A 404 -9.70 -15.76 21.39
CA GLY A 404 -9.00 -14.90 22.33
C GLY A 404 -7.74 -14.26 21.76
N GLY A 405 -7.41 -13.05 22.18
CA GLY A 405 -6.29 -12.27 21.67
C GLY A 405 -4.93 -12.94 21.83
N LYS A 406 -4.68 -13.67 22.92
CA LYS A 406 -3.45 -14.45 23.09
C LYS A 406 -3.32 -15.61 22.10
N GLN A 407 -4.44 -16.22 21.70
CA GLN A 407 -4.46 -17.28 20.69
C GLN A 407 -4.18 -16.71 19.31
N ALA A 408 -4.79 -15.58 18.97
CA ALA A 408 -4.51 -14.85 17.74
C ALA A 408 -3.05 -14.37 17.69
N PHE A 409 -2.50 -13.89 18.82
CA PHE A 409 -1.09 -13.51 18.90
C PHE A 409 -0.15 -14.72 18.71
N HIS A 410 -0.49 -15.88 19.25
CA HIS A 410 0.27 -17.10 19.02
C HIS A 410 0.29 -17.52 17.54
N LEU A 411 -0.84 -17.38 16.85
CA LEU A 411 -0.90 -17.60 15.39
C LEU A 411 0.00 -16.61 14.62
N TYR A 412 0.03 -15.36 15.06
CA TYR A 412 0.86 -14.32 14.47
C TYR A 412 2.36 -14.58 14.68
N ASP A 413 2.76 -14.79 15.94
CA ASP A 413 4.17 -14.88 16.33
C ASP A 413 4.82 -16.19 15.85
N THR A 414 4.12 -17.30 16.01
CA THR A 414 4.67 -18.64 15.74
C THR A 414 4.49 -19.10 14.30
N PHE A 415 3.33 -18.79 13.70
CA PHE A 415 2.97 -19.27 12.37
C PHE A 415 2.94 -18.16 11.31
N GLY A 416 3.16 -16.91 11.73
CA GLY A 416 3.18 -15.77 10.81
C GLY A 416 1.82 -15.41 10.24
N PHE A 417 0.70 -15.72 10.93
CA PHE A 417 -0.63 -15.29 10.51
C PHE A 417 -0.81 -13.81 10.87
N PRO A 418 -0.94 -12.88 9.91
CA PRO A 418 -1.38 -11.54 10.22
C PRO A 418 -2.70 -11.57 10.99
N LEU A 419 -2.94 -10.59 11.87
CA LEU A 419 -4.19 -10.54 12.65
C LEU A 419 -5.41 -10.60 11.74
N GLU A 420 -5.37 -9.81 10.67
CA GLU A 420 -6.45 -9.67 9.69
C GLU A 420 -6.76 -11.00 8.97
N LEU A 421 -5.73 -11.84 8.74
CA LEU A 421 -5.95 -13.18 8.20
C LEU A 421 -6.67 -14.09 9.21
N THR A 422 -6.36 -13.95 10.49
CA THR A 422 -7.06 -14.67 11.55
C THR A 422 -8.50 -14.19 11.70
N GLU A 423 -8.75 -12.87 11.56
CA GLU A 423 -10.08 -12.26 11.56
C GLU A 423 -10.92 -12.73 10.36
N GLU A 424 -10.32 -12.78 9.16
CA GLU A 424 -10.99 -13.29 7.96
C GLU A 424 -11.40 -14.76 8.12
N LEU A 425 -10.49 -15.61 8.61
CA LEU A 425 -10.79 -17.03 8.90
C LEU A 425 -11.88 -17.19 9.98
N ALA A 426 -11.88 -16.34 10.99
CA ALA A 426 -12.89 -16.35 12.03
C ALA A 426 -14.27 -15.94 11.47
N ALA A 427 -14.32 -14.87 10.68
CA ALA A 427 -15.55 -14.37 10.06
C ALA A 427 -16.21 -15.40 9.14
N GLU A 428 -15.43 -16.19 8.38
CA GLU A 428 -15.93 -17.26 7.51
C GLU A 428 -16.75 -18.32 8.26
N ILE A 429 -16.50 -18.49 9.54
CA ILE A 429 -17.21 -19.47 10.40
C ILE A 429 -18.14 -18.80 11.42
N GLY A 430 -18.40 -17.48 11.27
CA GLY A 430 -19.27 -16.71 12.16
C GLY A 430 -18.65 -16.40 13.54
N TYR A 431 -17.33 -16.36 13.62
CA TYR A 431 -16.57 -15.99 14.82
C TYR A 431 -15.95 -14.60 14.65
N THR A 432 -15.51 -14.01 15.76
CA THR A 432 -14.72 -12.77 15.82
C THR A 432 -13.39 -13.02 16.54
N VAL A 433 -12.48 -12.06 16.50
CA VAL A 433 -11.20 -12.10 17.21
C VAL A 433 -11.15 -10.98 18.25
N ASP A 434 -10.59 -11.25 19.41
CA ASP A 434 -10.29 -10.26 20.44
C ASP A 434 -9.05 -9.44 20.04
N ALA A 435 -9.27 -8.39 19.23
CA ALA A 435 -8.22 -7.51 18.71
C ALA A 435 -7.51 -6.73 19.83
N ASP A 436 -8.23 -6.31 20.87
CA ASP A 436 -7.65 -5.61 22.03
C ASP A 436 -6.72 -6.52 22.82
N GLY A 437 -7.14 -7.76 23.05
CA GLY A 437 -6.31 -8.77 23.68
C GLY A 437 -5.10 -9.15 22.85
N PHE A 438 -5.21 -9.15 21.51
CA PHE A 438 -4.07 -9.32 20.60
C PHE A 438 -3.09 -8.15 20.74
N ALA A 439 -3.58 -6.90 20.69
CA ALA A 439 -2.75 -5.71 20.82
C ALA A 439 -2.01 -5.68 22.17
N ALA A 440 -2.67 -6.08 23.25
CA ALA A 440 -2.05 -6.21 24.57
C ALA A 440 -0.94 -7.27 24.59
N ALA A 441 -1.17 -8.45 24.02
CA ALA A 441 -0.19 -9.52 23.93
C ALA A 441 1.01 -9.14 23.05
N PHE A 442 0.75 -8.45 21.94
CA PHE A 442 1.77 -7.93 21.05
C PHE A 442 2.66 -6.89 21.75
N LYS A 443 2.05 -5.96 22.48
CA LYS A 443 2.76 -4.95 23.27
C LYS A 443 3.61 -5.59 24.36
N GLU A 444 3.06 -6.56 25.11
CA GLU A 444 3.79 -7.31 26.14
C GLU A 444 5.02 -8.02 25.54
N HIS A 445 4.87 -8.64 24.37
CA HIS A 445 5.98 -9.26 23.64
C HIS A 445 7.03 -8.26 23.21
N GLN A 446 6.62 -7.09 22.66
CA GLN A 446 7.54 -6.01 22.33
C GLN A 446 8.29 -5.47 23.54
N GLU A 447 7.61 -5.30 24.68
CA GLU A 447 8.23 -4.83 25.93
C GLU A 447 9.22 -5.86 26.47
N LYS A 448 8.88 -7.14 26.44
CA LYS A 448 9.81 -8.23 26.78
C LYS A 448 11.03 -8.28 25.87
N SER A 449 10.84 -8.04 24.57
CA SER A 449 11.95 -7.97 23.61
C SER A 449 12.82 -6.71 23.75
N LYS A 450 12.27 -5.62 24.33
CA LYS A 450 12.99 -4.39 24.64
C LYS A 450 13.62 -4.38 26.01
N GLN A 451 13.11 -5.19 26.96
CA GLN A 451 13.76 -5.33 28.26
C GLN A 451 15.07 -6.09 28.07
N PRO A 452 16.22 -5.52 28.48
CA PRO A 452 17.43 -6.30 28.56
C PRO A 452 17.13 -7.46 29.53
N GLN A 453 17.12 -8.67 29.03
CA GLN A 453 16.98 -9.88 29.85
C GLN A 453 18.16 -9.95 30.81
N GLY A 454 17.94 -9.50 32.05
CA GLY A 454 18.94 -9.53 33.11
C GLY A 454 20.09 -8.53 32.92
N ALA A 455 20.83 -8.23 33.98
CA ALA A 455 22.02 -7.36 33.93
C ALA A 455 22.86 -7.66 32.70
N PHE A 456 23.13 -6.62 31.90
CA PHE A 456 23.82 -6.59 30.61
C PHE A 456 24.77 -7.78 30.40
N LYS A 457 24.33 -8.81 29.71
CA LYS A 457 25.11 -10.03 29.43
C LYS A 457 25.85 -9.95 28.10
N GLY A 458 26.21 -8.75 27.65
CA GLY A 458 27.04 -8.55 26.45
C GLY A 458 26.67 -9.37 25.20
N GLY A 459 25.38 -9.78 25.04
CA GLY A 459 24.94 -10.66 23.95
C GLY A 459 25.30 -12.14 24.15
N LEU A 460 25.81 -12.53 25.30
CA LEU A 460 26.21 -13.91 25.64
C LEU A 460 24.99 -14.74 26.07
N GLU A 461 24.76 -15.88 25.43
CA GLU A 461 23.71 -16.82 25.82
C GLU A 461 24.08 -17.58 27.11
N GLU A 462 25.35 -17.92 27.25
CA GLU A 462 25.95 -18.53 28.45
C GLU A 462 27.32 -17.90 28.72
N GLN A 463 27.72 -17.86 30.01
CA GLN A 463 29.08 -17.45 30.41
C GLN A 463 29.99 -18.66 30.55
N ASN A 464 30.76 -18.92 29.51
CA ASN A 464 31.82 -19.94 29.50
C ASN A 464 33.03 -19.45 28.73
N GLU A 465 34.11 -20.21 28.73
CA GLU A 465 35.37 -19.82 28.09
C GLU A 465 35.21 -19.57 26.58
N ILE A 466 34.36 -20.33 25.87
CA ILE A 466 34.13 -20.18 24.45
C ILE A 466 33.40 -18.87 24.17
N THR A 467 32.33 -18.59 24.90
CA THR A 467 31.56 -17.34 24.71
C THR A 467 32.37 -16.10 25.13
N ALA A 468 33.26 -16.20 26.14
CA ALA A 468 34.18 -15.12 26.49
C ALA A 468 35.17 -14.82 25.35
N ARG A 469 35.75 -15.83 24.70
CA ARG A 469 36.61 -15.67 23.51
C ARG A 469 35.86 -15.04 22.36
N LEU A 470 34.63 -15.50 22.06
CA LEU A 470 33.79 -14.93 21.00
C LEU A 470 33.38 -13.49 21.31
N HIS A 471 33.19 -13.14 22.58
CA HIS A 471 32.93 -11.76 22.98
C HIS A 471 34.13 -10.84 22.72
N THR A 472 35.33 -11.29 23.05
CA THR A 472 36.56 -10.56 22.68
C THR A 472 36.69 -10.40 21.16
N ALA A 473 36.39 -11.46 20.40
CA ALA A 473 36.37 -11.42 18.94
C ALA A 473 35.36 -10.39 18.39
N THR A 474 34.25 -10.10 19.09
CA THR A 474 33.29 -9.07 18.69
C THR A 474 33.92 -7.67 18.67
N HIS A 475 34.75 -7.36 19.67
CA HIS A 475 35.46 -6.06 19.74
C HIS A 475 36.53 -5.96 18.64
N LEU A 476 37.28 -7.04 18.41
CA LEU A 476 38.25 -7.09 17.30
C LEU A 476 37.58 -6.93 15.94
N LEU A 477 36.43 -7.56 15.74
CA LEU A 477 35.66 -7.45 14.51
C LEU A 477 35.15 -6.01 14.28
N ASN A 478 34.68 -5.33 15.32
CA ASN A 478 34.25 -3.93 15.21
C ASN A 478 35.44 -3.02 14.81
N ALA A 479 36.59 -3.21 15.43
CA ALA A 479 37.79 -2.47 15.08
C ALA A 479 38.29 -2.77 13.65
N ALA A 480 38.27 -4.04 13.23
CA ALA A 480 38.65 -4.45 11.89
C ALA A 480 37.73 -3.83 10.83
N LEU A 481 36.40 -3.83 11.05
CA LEU A 481 35.44 -3.20 10.16
C LEU A 481 35.74 -1.72 9.94
N LYS A 482 35.95 -0.95 11.02
CA LYS A 482 36.33 0.47 10.94
C LYS A 482 37.65 0.66 10.16
N SER A 483 38.65 -0.13 10.47
CA SER A 483 39.98 -0.03 9.86
C SER A 483 40.01 -0.36 8.38
N VAL A 484 39.39 -1.49 7.98
CA VAL A 484 39.40 -2.00 6.59
C VAL A 484 38.49 -1.16 5.70
N LEU A 485 37.30 -0.81 6.18
CA LEU A 485 36.32 -0.05 5.41
C LEU A 485 36.57 1.47 5.47
N LYS A 486 37.50 1.92 6.32
CA LYS A 486 37.88 3.33 6.51
C LYS A 486 36.70 4.23 6.88
N ASP A 487 35.81 3.72 7.73
CA ASP A 487 34.64 4.40 8.21
C ASP A 487 34.51 4.27 9.73
N ASP A 488 34.85 5.36 10.44
CA ASP A 488 34.80 5.42 11.91
C ASP A 488 33.34 5.46 12.45
N ASN A 489 32.32 5.67 11.59
CA ASN A 489 30.91 5.68 11.99
C ASN A 489 30.32 4.28 12.07
N ILE A 490 31.06 3.24 11.71
CA ILE A 490 30.62 1.86 11.87
C ILE A 490 30.53 1.54 13.36
N ASN A 491 29.33 1.12 13.77
CA ASN A 491 29.05 0.77 15.15
C ASN A 491 28.22 -0.50 15.21
N GLN A 492 28.44 -1.27 16.26
CA GLN A 492 27.62 -2.43 16.57
C GLN A 492 26.15 -2.01 16.78
N LYS A 493 25.22 -2.66 16.08
CA LYS A 493 23.77 -2.52 16.23
C LYS A 493 23.14 -3.66 17.02
N GLY A 494 23.81 -4.81 17.03
CA GLY A 494 23.40 -5.99 17.78
C GLY A 494 24.47 -7.07 17.73
N SER A 495 24.41 -7.99 18.68
CA SER A 495 25.18 -9.24 18.64
C SER A 495 24.42 -10.38 19.31
N ASN A 496 24.71 -11.60 18.88
CA ASN A 496 24.28 -12.82 19.55
C ASN A 496 25.44 -13.81 19.55
N ILE A 497 25.85 -14.23 20.75
CA ILE A 497 27.02 -15.09 20.96
C ILE A 497 26.54 -16.35 21.66
N THR A 498 26.70 -17.49 20.97
CA THR A 498 26.45 -18.84 21.48
C THR A 498 27.77 -19.61 21.51
N THR A 499 27.77 -20.83 21.99
CA THR A 499 28.97 -21.69 21.93
C THR A 499 29.33 -22.16 20.52
N GLU A 500 28.40 -21.99 19.56
CA GLU A 500 28.57 -22.47 18.17
C GLU A 500 28.89 -21.33 17.19
N ARG A 501 28.43 -20.10 17.48
CA ARG A 501 28.56 -18.96 16.54
C ARG A 501 28.53 -17.60 17.24
N LEU A 502 29.13 -16.64 16.54
CA LEU A 502 29.00 -15.21 16.77
C LEU A 502 28.22 -14.58 15.63
N ARG A 503 27.15 -13.82 15.94
CA ARG A 503 26.51 -12.89 15.02
C ARG A 503 26.83 -11.47 15.44
N PHE A 504 27.20 -10.63 14.46
CA PHE A 504 27.52 -9.23 14.67
C PHE A 504 26.76 -8.39 13.65
N ASP A 505 25.86 -7.55 14.12
CA ASP A 505 25.07 -6.65 13.29
C ASP A 505 25.67 -5.24 13.39
N PHE A 506 25.92 -4.58 12.27
CA PHE A 506 26.51 -3.24 12.19
C PHE A 506 25.87 -2.39 11.10
N ASN A 507 26.03 -1.07 11.19
CA ASN A 507 25.56 -0.12 10.18
C ASN A 507 26.58 -0.05 9.04
N PHE A 508 26.14 -0.41 7.83
CA PHE A 508 26.89 -0.19 6.59
C PHE A 508 25.89 -0.21 5.43
N ASP A 509 26.08 0.61 4.44
CA ASP A 509 25.08 0.92 3.41
C ASP A 509 25.04 -0.08 2.25
N ARG A 510 26.02 -1.01 2.19
CA ARG A 510 26.14 -2.03 1.14
C ARG A 510 26.65 -3.37 1.69
N LYS A 511 26.59 -4.38 0.85
CA LYS A 511 27.26 -5.66 1.16
C LYS A 511 28.78 -5.50 1.08
N LEU A 512 29.49 -6.21 1.98
CA LEU A 512 30.95 -6.30 1.93
C LEU A 512 31.39 -7.07 0.68
N LEU A 513 32.46 -6.60 0.07
CA LEU A 513 33.09 -7.31 -1.04
C LEU A 513 33.90 -8.51 -0.54
N PRO A 514 34.14 -9.54 -1.37
CA PRO A 514 34.96 -10.69 -0.97
C PRO A 514 36.34 -10.29 -0.45
N GLU A 515 37.02 -9.34 -1.10
CA GLU A 515 38.34 -8.85 -0.70
C GLU A 515 38.28 -8.10 0.65
N GLU A 516 37.19 -7.41 0.94
CA GLU A 516 36.98 -6.73 2.23
C GLU A 516 36.76 -7.76 3.34
N LEU A 517 36.00 -8.81 3.09
CA LEU A 517 35.81 -9.90 4.05
C LEU A 517 37.12 -10.60 4.38
N GLU A 518 37.95 -10.92 3.37
CA GLU A 518 39.26 -11.51 3.55
C GLU A 518 40.20 -10.57 4.33
N ALA A 519 40.18 -9.29 4.02
CA ALA A 519 40.99 -8.30 4.73
C ALA A 519 40.57 -8.17 6.21
N ILE A 520 39.25 -8.18 6.52
CA ILE A 520 38.72 -8.13 7.88
C ILE A 520 39.11 -9.39 8.64
N GLU A 521 38.97 -10.58 8.04
CA GLU A 521 39.35 -11.85 8.64
C GLU A 521 40.85 -11.88 8.96
N ASN A 522 41.70 -11.48 8.02
CA ASN A 522 43.15 -11.39 8.21
C ASN A 522 43.50 -10.42 9.34
N TRP A 523 42.86 -9.24 9.40
CA TRP A 523 43.10 -8.25 10.45
C TRP A 523 42.79 -8.81 11.84
N VAL A 524 41.61 -9.48 11.98
CA VAL A 524 41.22 -10.11 13.26
C VAL A 524 42.19 -11.23 13.65
N ASN A 525 42.56 -12.08 12.70
CA ASN A 525 43.50 -13.20 12.95
C ASN A 525 44.90 -12.70 13.33
N GLU A 526 45.41 -11.63 12.74
CA GLU A 526 46.68 -11.02 13.11
C GLU A 526 46.63 -10.43 14.53
N ALA A 527 45.53 -9.79 14.92
CA ALA A 527 45.32 -9.28 16.27
C ALA A 527 45.31 -10.40 17.32
N ILE A 528 44.63 -11.53 16.98
CA ILE A 528 44.60 -12.73 17.86
C ILE A 528 46.03 -13.32 17.98
N LYS A 529 46.78 -13.44 16.89
CA LYS A 529 48.16 -13.97 16.91
C LYS A 529 49.12 -13.08 17.68
N ALA A 530 48.88 -11.78 17.68
CA ALA A 530 49.69 -10.78 18.41
C ALA A 530 49.50 -10.86 19.93
N ASP A 531 48.50 -11.63 20.39
CA ASP A 531 48.16 -11.84 21.83
C ASP A 531 48.10 -10.54 22.62
N VAL A 532 47.39 -9.52 22.06
CA VAL A 532 47.27 -8.20 22.67
C VAL A 532 46.53 -8.26 24.01
N PRO A 533 47.01 -7.54 25.05
CA PRO A 533 46.36 -7.55 26.34
C PRO A 533 44.98 -6.87 26.27
N VAL A 534 43.96 -7.53 26.86
CA VAL A 534 42.60 -6.98 26.97
C VAL A 534 42.46 -6.35 28.35
N THR A 535 42.17 -5.04 28.38
CA THR A 535 41.87 -4.30 29.61
C THR A 535 40.39 -3.96 29.69
N MET A 536 39.84 -3.91 30.88
CA MET A 536 38.47 -3.49 31.15
C MET A 536 38.51 -2.35 32.18
N GLU A 537 37.95 -1.19 31.81
CA GLU A 537 37.88 -0.02 32.66
C GLU A 537 36.39 0.40 32.81
N GLU A 538 35.98 0.71 34.03
CA GLU A 538 34.68 1.30 34.31
C GLU A 538 34.79 2.83 34.24
N MET A 539 33.95 3.45 33.42
CA MET A 539 33.91 4.90 33.26
C MET A 539 32.48 5.40 33.02
N SER A 540 32.26 6.70 33.11
CA SER A 540 30.96 7.28 32.80
C SER A 540 30.64 7.15 31.29
N VAL A 541 29.33 7.16 30.93
CA VAL A 541 28.89 7.10 29.52
C VAL A 541 29.45 8.25 28.68
N GLU A 542 29.68 9.40 29.29
CA GLU A 542 30.23 10.57 28.63
C GLU A 542 31.75 10.42 28.33
N GLU A 543 32.50 9.87 29.28
CA GLU A 543 33.92 9.53 29.12
C GLU A 543 34.09 8.41 28.08
N ALA A 544 33.25 7.36 28.10
CA ALA A 544 33.30 6.30 27.13
C ALA A 544 33.03 6.80 25.69
N LYS A 545 32.07 7.70 25.49
CA LYS A 545 31.82 8.32 24.18
C LYS A 545 33.01 9.18 23.71
N ASN A 546 33.64 9.87 24.62
CA ASN A 546 34.82 10.73 24.31
C ASN A 546 36.07 9.90 24.03
N SER A 547 36.19 8.70 24.57
CA SER A 547 37.29 7.77 24.29
C SER A 547 37.12 6.99 22.95
N GLY A 548 35.99 7.16 22.24
CA GLY A 548 35.69 6.47 20.98
C GLY A 548 35.08 5.07 21.15
N ALA A 549 34.56 4.74 22.34
CA ALA A 549 33.90 3.48 22.63
C ALA A 549 32.42 3.45 22.17
#